data_e42a7c238fe975411dc7b645ec08fa8f
#
_entry.id   e42a7c238fe975411dc7b645ec08fa8f
#
_cell.length_a   1.000
_cell.length_b   1.000
_cell.length_c   1.000
_cell.angle_alpha   90.00
_cell.angle_beta   90.00
_cell.angle_gamma   90.00
#
_symmetry.space_group_name_H-M   'P 1'
#
loop_
_entity.id
_entity.type
_entity.pdbx_description
1 polymer ?
#
loop_
_entity_poly.entity_id
_entity_poly.type
_entity_poly.pdbx_seq_one_letter_code
_entity_poly.pdbx_strand_id
1 'polypeptide(L)'
;GLFFTVMAAGLIASRLHSGKQVDRGYITETIRLGICIAFLGALGEASLVYASALGSAVTYTLYFITAFLFGYGYGTMFPAYNTLFINYAPNSRRATANATYLTGWDVGIGAGMLFGGYIAEYGYGYCYMVGAVLVLLALLFFVSQVTPHFHKYRLR
;
A
#
# COMPACT_ATOMS: atom_id res chain seq x y z
N GLY A 1 4.89 0.88 -19.25
CA GLY A 1 4.54 2.13 -19.83
C GLY A 1 3.72 3.08 -18.99
N LEU A 2 2.66 3.61 -19.54
CA LEU A 2 1.87 4.73 -18.97
C LEU A 2 1.30 4.46 -17.58
N PHE A 3 0.93 3.21 -17.26
CA PHE A 3 0.47 2.83 -15.91
C PHE A 3 1.46 3.25 -14.82
N PHE A 4 2.72 2.87 -14.99
CA PHE A 4 3.77 3.21 -14.03
C PHE A 4 4.08 4.70 -13.97
N THR A 5 3.89 5.43 -15.07
CA THR A 5 4.04 6.89 -15.10
C THR A 5 2.96 7.56 -14.25
N VAL A 6 1.70 7.15 -14.40
CA VAL A 6 0.58 7.65 -13.60
C VAL A 6 0.72 7.24 -12.13
N MET A 7 1.14 6.00 -11.88
CA MET A 7 1.45 5.52 -10.52
C MET A 7 2.56 6.36 -9.87
N ALA A 8 3.62 6.70 -10.62
CA ALA A 8 4.69 7.57 -10.11
C ALA A 8 4.18 8.99 -9.78
N ALA A 9 3.27 9.53 -10.59
CA ALA A 9 2.63 10.81 -10.28
C ALA A 9 1.84 10.74 -8.96
N GLY A 10 1.11 9.65 -8.71
CA GLY A 10 0.44 9.38 -7.44
C GLY A 10 1.42 9.30 -6.26
N LEU A 11 2.56 8.61 -6.44
CA LEU A 11 3.64 8.53 -5.46
C LEU A 11 4.19 9.92 -5.08
N ILE A 12 4.43 10.77 -6.06
CA ILE A 12 4.95 12.14 -5.84
C ILE A 12 3.89 12.98 -5.12
N ALA A 13 2.64 12.94 -5.58
CA ALA A 13 1.55 13.70 -4.98
C ALA A 13 1.33 13.32 -3.50
N SER A 14 1.41 12.03 -3.17
CA SER A 14 1.23 11.56 -1.80
C SER A 14 2.29 12.09 -0.84
N ARG A 15 3.53 12.28 -1.29
CA ARG A 15 4.64 12.76 -0.44
C ARG A 15 4.41 14.18 0.08
N LEU A 16 3.74 15.02 -0.70
CA LEU A 16 3.39 16.39 -0.30
C LEU A 16 2.40 16.41 0.87
N HIS A 17 1.57 15.37 0.98
CA HIS A 17 0.55 15.25 2.02
C HIS A 17 1.03 14.41 3.20
N SER A 18 1.55 13.22 2.94
CA SER A 18 1.90 12.23 3.98
C SER A 18 3.05 12.69 4.88
N GLY A 19 4.06 13.39 4.34
CA GLY A 19 5.16 13.91 5.13
C GLY A 19 4.67 14.82 6.26
N LYS A 20 3.80 15.78 5.95
CA LYS A 20 3.22 16.69 6.94
C LYS A 20 2.40 15.98 8.02
N GLN A 21 1.70 14.92 7.67
CA GLN A 21 0.90 14.12 8.61
C GLN A 21 1.80 13.34 9.56
N VAL A 22 2.83 12.68 9.03
CA VAL A 22 3.82 11.92 9.81
C VAL A 22 4.58 12.84 10.77
N ASP A 23 5.01 14.02 10.31
CA ASP A 23 5.71 15.01 11.14
C ASP A 23 4.84 15.54 12.31
N ARG A 24 3.52 15.55 12.11
CA ARG A 24 2.55 15.89 13.16
C ARG A 24 2.25 14.75 14.12
N GLY A 25 2.85 13.57 13.92
CA GLY A 25 2.64 12.39 14.76
C GLY A 25 1.44 11.51 14.39
N TYR A 26 0.72 11.81 13.30
CA TYR A 26 -0.41 11.00 12.80
C TYR A 26 0.06 9.79 11.99
N ILE A 27 0.97 8.99 12.56
CA ILE A 27 1.65 7.89 11.85
C ILE A 27 0.65 6.78 11.49
N THR A 28 -0.10 6.29 12.49
CA THR A 28 -1.06 5.19 12.31
C THR A 28 -2.24 5.56 11.43
N GLU A 29 -2.71 6.79 11.51
CA GLU A 29 -3.77 7.35 10.67
C GLU A 29 -3.32 7.45 9.21
N THR A 30 -2.08 7.90 9.00
CA THR A 30 -1.49 8.02 7.67
C THR A 30 -1.31 6.64 7.02
N ILE A 31 -0.86 5.63 7.77
CA ILE A 31 -0.76 4.25 7.29
C ILE A 31 -2.14 3.70 6.94
N ARG A 32 -3.11 3.85 7.83
CA ARG A 32 -4.49 3.39 7.60
C ARG A 32 -5.08 4.00 6.34
N LEU A 33 -4.92 5.31 6.15
CA LEU A 33 -5.37 6.00 4.95
C LEU A 33 -4.72 5.41 3.69
N GLY A 34 -3.41 5.21 3.71
CA GLY A 34 -2.68 4.63 2.59
C GLY A 34 -3.13 3.22 2.23
N ILE A 35 -3.38 2.35 3.24
CA ILE A 35 -3.89 1.00 3.03
C ILE A 35 -5.32 1.05 2.43
N CYS A 36 -6.19 1.94 2.93
CA CYS A 36 -7.54 2.10 2.37
C CYS A 36 -7.50 2.52 0.90
N ILE A 37 -6.64 3.47 0.54
CA ILE A 37 -6.49 3.93 -0.85
C ILE A 37 -5.93 2.80 -1.73
N ALA A 38 -4.93 2.05 -1.26
CA ALA A 38 -4.39 0.90 -1.99
C ALA A 38 -5.46 -0.21 -2.16
N PHE A 39 -6.31 -0.42 -1.17
CA PHE A 39 -7.44 -1.35 -1.26
C PHE A 39 -8.44 -0.94 -2.35
N LEU A 40 -8.81 0.34 -2.40
CA LEU A 40 -9.67 0.86 -3.47
C LEU A 40 -9.04 0.70 -4.85
N GLY A 41 -7.72 0.91 -4.96
CA GLY A 41 -6.95 0.63 -6.17
C GLY A 41 -7.06 -0.84 -6.59
N ALA A 42 -6.85 -1.78 -5.65
CA ALA A 42 -6.92 -3.21 -5.92
C ALA A 42 -8.34 -3.67 -6.34
N LEU A 43 -9.39 -3.14 -5.71
CA LEU A 43 -10.77 -3.40 -6.12
C LEU A 43 -11.05 -2.84 -7.52
N GLY A 44 -10.54 -1.66 -7.82
CA GLY A 44 -10.68 -1.05 -9.13
C GLY A 44 -10.02 -1.90 -10.22
N GLU A 45 -8.79 -2.38 -10.01
CA GLU A 45 -8.11 -3.30 -10.94
C GLU A 45 -8.88 -4.63 -11.10
N ALA A 46 -9.36 -5.22 -10.01
CA ALA A 46 -10.17 -6.42 -10.07
C ALA A 46 -11.46 -6.21 -10.89
N SER A 47 -12.03 -5.01 -10.86
CA SER A 47 -13.25 -4.65 -11.61
C SER A 47 -13.02 -4.39 -13.09
N LEU A 48 -11.78 -4.24 -13.56
CA LEU A 48 -11.47 -3.99 -14.99
C LEU A 48 -12.00 -5.09 -15.91
N VAL A 49 -12.05 -6.33 -15.43
CA VAL A 49 -12.62 -7.46 -16.18
C VAL A 49 -14.08 -7.17 -16.58
N TYR A 50 -14.85 -6.59 -15.67
CA TYR A 50 -16.24 -6.22 -15.90
C TYR A 50 -16.38 -4.89 -16.67
N ALA A 51 -15.48 -3.94 -16.40
CA ALA A 51 -15.46 -2.65 -17.07
C ALA A 51 -15.19 -2.77 -18.57
N SER A 52 -14.50 -3.83 -19.00
CA SER A 52 -14.27 -4.12 -20.43
C SER A 52 -15.56 -4.29 -21.22
N ALA A 53 -16.63 -4.75 -20.60
CA ALA A 53 -17.96 -4.86 -21.19
C ALA A 53 -18.67 -3.51 -21.40
N LEU A 54 -18.24 -2.46 -20.67
CA LEU A 54 -18.82 -1.11 -20.74
C LEU A 54 -18.14 -0.22 -21.78
N GLY A 55 -17.08 -0.72 -22.44
CA GLY A 55 -16.37 -0.04 -23.50
C GLY A 55 -14.95 0.41 -23.12
N SER A 56 -14.14 0.61 -24.15
CA SER A 56 -12.71 0.90 -24.00
C SER A 56 -12.41 2.18 -23.22
N ALA A 57 -13.19 3.24 -23.43
CA ALA A 57 -12.97 4.52 -22.75
C ALA A 57 -13.13 4.38 -21.22
N VAL A 58 -14.14 3.66 -20.75
CA VAL A 58 -14.38 3.40 -19.32
C VAL A 58 -13.22 2.57 -18.74
N THR A 59 -12.82 1.53 -19.46
CA THR A 59 -11.71 0.65 -19.04
C THR A 59 -10.40 1.41 -18.88
N TYR A 60 -10.02 2.23 -19.87
CA TYR A 60 -8.78 3.02 -19.79
C TYR A 60 -8.84 4.08 -18.68
N THR A 61 -9.97 4.73 -18.50
CA THR A 61 -10.14 5.73 -17.43
C THR A 61 -9.97 5.07 -16.07
N LEU A 62 -10.64 3.95 -15.84
CA LEU A 62 -10.53 3.20 -14.59
C LEU A 62 -9.10 2.71 -14.34
N TYR A 63 -8.44 2.16 -15.38
CA TYR A 63 -7.05 1.69 -15.31
C TYR A 63 -6.07 2.79 -14.88
N PHE A 64 -6.21 4.01 -15.36
CA PHE A 64 -5.34 5.11 -14.93
C PHE A 64 -5.71 5.67 -13.56
N ILE A 65 -6.99 5.67 -13.20
CA ILE A 65 -7.41 6.05 -11.83
C ILE A 65 -6.82 5.08 -10.82
N THR A 66 -6.90 3.78 -11.07
CA THR A 66 -6.35 2.76 -10.15
C THR A 66 -4.84 2.82 -10.06
N ALA A 67 -4.13 3.08 -11.17
CA ALA A 67 -2.69 3.35 -11.16
C ALA A 67 -2.32 4.51 -10.24
N PHE A 68 -3.06 5.62 -10.33
CA PHE A 68 -2.85 6.77 -9.46
C PHE A 68 -3.12 6.43 -7.98
N LEU A 69 -4.22 5.71 -7.70
CA LEU A 69 -4.58 5.29 -6.34
C LEU A 69 -3.50 4.37 -5.73
N PHE A 70 -2.97 3.41 -6.49
CA PHE A 70 -1.85 2.60 -6.02
C PHE A 70 -0.64 3.45 -5.67
N GLY A 71 -0.24 4.33 -6.58
CA GLY A 71 0.89 5.22 -6.33
C GLY A 71 0.69 6.09 -5.09
N TYR A 72 -0.48 6.69 -4.96
CA TYR A 72 -0.81 7.53 -3.83
C TYR A 72 -0.86 6.75 -2.51
N GLY A 73 -1.48 5.57 -2.49
CA GLY A 73 -1.55 4.69 -1.32
C GLY A 73 -0.16 4.23 -0.86
N TYR A 74 0.64 3.67 -1.76
CA TYR A 74 2.00 3.23 -1.45
C TYR A 74 2.90 4.38 -1.03
N GLY A 75 2.82 5.53 -1.72
CA GLY A 75 3.61 6.70 -1.38
C GLY A 75 3.25 7.29 -0.02
N THR A 76 2.01 7.13 0.42
CA THR A 76 1.55 7.53 1.75
C THR A 76 2.06 6.56 2.82
N MET A 77 1.95 5.25 2.59
CA MET A 77 2.31 4.22 3.58
C MET A 77 3.81 4.10 3.82
N PHE A 78 4.62 4.13 2.75
CA PHE A 78 6.04 3.78 2.83
C PHE A 78 6.82 4.60 3.87
N PRO A 79 6.80 5.95 3.87
CA PRO A 79 7.49 6.75 4.87
C PRO A 79 6.87 6.60 6.26
N ALA A 80 5.57 6.43 6.36
CA ALA A 80 4.86 6.29 7.62
C ALA A 80 5.22 4.97 8.33
N TYR A 81 5.29 3.85 7.60
CA TYR A 81 5.78 2.58 8.16
C TYR A 81 7.23 2.64 8.60
N ASN A 82 8.10 3.28 7.81
CA ASN A 82 9.49 3.50 8.21
C ASN A 82 9.57 4.22 9.55
N THR A 83 8.81 5.31 9.69
CA THR A 83 8.75 6.09 10.95
C THR A 83 8.17 5.26 12.09
N LEU A 84 7.15 4.43 11.84
CA LEU A 84 6.57 3.53 12.84
C LEU A 84 7.62 2.57 13.40
N PHE A 85 8.38 1.90 12.54
CA PHE A 85 9.44 0.97 12.98
C PHE A 85 10.56 1.68 13.74
N ILE A 86 10.98 2.86 13.29
CA ILE A 86 12.00 3.65 13.98
C ILE A 86 11.52 4.08 15.37
N ASN A 87 10.23 4.38 15.53
CA ASN A 87 9.66 4.80 16.82
C ASN A 87 9.53 3.66 17.85
N TYR A 88 9.63 2.40 17.45
CA TYR A 88 9.76 1.26 18.36
C TYR A 88 11.20 1.03 18.84
N ALA A 89 12.19 1.59 18.15
CA ALA A 89 13.58 1.28 18.42
C ALA A 89 14.27 2.37 19.25
N PRO A 90 15.13 1.98 20.24
CA PRO A 90 16.03 2.91 20.88
C PRO A 90 17.02 3.50 19.86
N ASN A 91 17.61 4.65 20.20
CA ASN A 91 18.51 5.39 19.28
C ASN A 91 19.64 4.52 18.70
N SER A 92 20.19 3.60 19.51
CA SER A 92 21.28 2.69 19.13
C SER A 92 20.87 1.60 18.14
N ARG A 93 19.56 1.36 17.93
CA ARG A 93 19.04 0.26 17.09
C ARG A 93 18.13 0.73 15.94
N ARG A 94 18.12 2.01 15.62
CA ARG A 94 17.28 2.56 14.55
C ARG A 94 17.63 1.99 13.17
N ALA A 95 18.92 1.78 12.89
CA ALA A 95 19.36 1.16 11.64
C ALA A 95 18.82 -0.27 11.50
N THR A 96 18.85 -1.05 12.58
CA THR A 96 18.29 -2.40 12.60
C THR A 96 16.76 -2.39 12.37
N ALA A 97 16.05 -1.47 13.01
CA ALA A 97 14.59 -1.33 12.81
C ALA A 97 14.24 -1.00 11.36
N ASN A 98 14.98 -0.08 10.74
CA ASN A 98 14.82 0.25 9.34
C ASN A 98 15.12 -0.95 8.42
N ALA A 99 16.21 -1.68 8.69
CA ALA A 99 16.54 -2.88 7.93
C ALA A 99 15.45 -3.97 8.05
N THR A 100 14.91 -4.18 9.24
CA THR A 100 13.78 -5.12 9.46
C THR A 100 12.56 -4.73 8.65
N TYR A 101 12.20 -3.45 8.63
CA TYR A 101 11.11 -2.93 7.79
C TYR A 101 11.35 -3.22 6.30
N LEU A 102 12.53 -2.87 5.78
CA LEU A 102 12.88 -3.08 4.37
C LEU A 102 12.90 -4.57 4.01
N THR A 103 13.45 -5.43 4.88
CA THR A 103 13.41 -6.90 4.68
C THR A 103 11.98 -7.42 4.58
N GLY A 104 11.08 -6.97 5.45
CA GLY A 104 9.66 -7.33 5.38
C GLY A 104 9.02 -6.89 4.06
N TRP A 105 9.38 -5.72 3.57
CA TRP A 105 8.93 -5.21 2.27
C TRP A 105 9.44 -6.08 1.11
N ASP A 106 10.72 -6.41 1.08
CA ASP A 106 11.34 -7.24 0.03
C ASP A 106 10.76 -8.66 0.01
N VAL A 107 10.57 -9.26 1.18
CA VAL A 107 9.90 -10.57 1.30
C VAL A 107 8.47 -10.51 0.78
N GLY A 108 7.73 -9.45 1.11
CA GLY A 108 6.37 -9.24 0.62
C GLY A 108 6.30 -9.12 -0.90
N ILE A 109 7.21 -8.34 -1.50
CA ILE A 109 7.32 -8.21 -2.97
C ILE A 109 7.66 -9.55 -3.60
N GLY A 110 8.67 -10.26 -3.09
CA GLY A 110 9.10 -11.57 -3.62
C GLY A 110 7.97 -12.60 -3.58
N ALA A 111 7.30 -12.72 -2.43
CA ALA A 111 6.14 -13.60 -2.28
C ALA A 111 4.98 -13.19 -3.21
N GLY A 112 4.70 -11.89 -3.30
CA GLY A 112 3.67 -11.34 -4.17
C GLY A 112 3.91 -11.63 -5.64
N MET A 113 5.16 -11.51 -6.12
CA MET A 113 5.52 -11.86 -7.49
C MET A 113 5.38 -13.37 -7.76
N LEU A 114 5.83 -14.22 -6.82
CA LEU A 114 5.78 -15.66 -6.98
C LEU A 114 4.32 -16.17 -7.01
N PHE A 115 3.55 -15.85 -5.97
CA PHE A 115 2.16 -16.33 -5.87
C PHE A 115 1.22 -15.58 -6.83
N GLY A 116 1.46 -14.29 -7.04
CA GLY A 116 0.70 -13.50 -8.00
C GLY A 116 0.89 -13.98 -9.44
N GLY A 117 2.12 -14.34 -9.83
CA GLY A 117 2.41 -14.94 -11.12
C GLY A 117 1.65 -16.26 -11.33
N TYR A 118 1.65 -17.14 -10.33
CA TYR A 118 0.90 -18.39 -10.38
C TYR A 118 -0.62 -18.17 -10.51
N ILE A 119 -1.18 -17.24 -9.72
CA ILE A 119 -2.62 -16.93 -9.78
C ILE A 119 -2.98 -16.26 -11.12
N ALA A 120 -2.10 -15.45 -11.68
CA ALA A 120 -2.33 -14.76 -12.95
C ALA A 120 -2.48 -15.72 -14.15
N GLU A 121 -1.98 -16.96 -14.06
CA GLU A 121 -2.24 -18.02 -15.06
C GLU A 121 -3.74 -18.37 -15.16
N TYR A 122 -4.48 -18.21 -14.08
CA TYR A 122 -5.94 -18.41 -14.06
C TYR A 122 -6.73 -17.15 -14.47
N GLY A 123 -6.05 -16.01 -14.55
CA GLY A 123 -6.60 -14.72 -14.96
C GLY A 123 -6.22 -13.57 -14.04
N TYR A 124 -5.89 -12.43 -14.63
CA TYR A 124 -5.47 -11.23 -13.87
C TYR A 124 -6.55 -10.71 -12.90
N GLY A 125 -7.83 -10.88 -13.21
CA GLY A 125 -8.92 -10.50 -12.30
C GLY A 125 -8.84 -11.25 -10.96
N TYR A 126 -8.52 -12.54 -10.97
CA TYR A 126 -8.32 -13.33 -9.74
C TYR A 126 -7.11 -12.86 -8.95
N CYS A 127 -6.02 -12.52 -9.63
CA CYS A 127 -4.81 -11.99 -9.00
C CYS A 127 -5.12 -10.71 -8.22
N TYR A 128 -5.80 -9.76 -8.82
CA TYR A 128 -6.18 -8.51 -8.15
C TYR A 128 -7.24 -8.70 -7.07
N MET A 129 -8.16 -9.64 -7.24
CA MET A 129 -9.15 -9.97 -6.20
C MET A 129 -8.46 -10.55 -4.96
N VAL A 130 -7.54 -11.50 -5.13
CA VAL A 130 -6.74 -12.05 -4.03
C VAL A 130 -5.91 -10.95 -3.39
N GLY A 131 -5.28 -10.08 -4.19
CA GLY A 131 -4.57 -8.91 -3.70
C GLY A 131 -5.45 -8.00 -2.84
N ALA A 132 -6.68 -7.69 -3.29
CA ALA A 132 -7.63 -6.88 -2.53
C ALA A 132 -8.01 -7.53 -1.19
N VAL A 133 -8.24 -8.85 -1.17
CA VAL A 133 -8.54 -9.58 0.08
C VAL A 133 -7.35 -9.51 1.03
N LEU A 134 -6.12 -9.70 0.56
CA LEU A 134 -4.92 -9.61 1.39
C LEU A 134 -4.72 -8.19 1.96
N VAL A 135 -4.96 -7.15 1.17
CA VAL A 135 -4.88 -5.75 1.64
C VAL A 135 -5.97 -5.48 2.69
N LEU A 136 -7.18 -6.02 2.52
CA LEU A 136 -8.23 -5.89 3.52
C LEU A 136 -7.86 -6.59 4.84
N LEU A 137 -7.31 -7.81 4.77
CA LEU A 137 -6.84 -8.53 5.95
C LEU A 137 -5.69 -7.76 6.64
N ALA A 138 -4.77 -7.20 5.86
CA ALA A 138 -3.69 -6.35 6.37
C ALA A 138 -4.24 -5.10 7.08
N LEU A 139 -5.28 -4.46 6.53
CA LEU A 139 -5.95 -3.32 7.15
C LEU A 139 -6.59 -3.70 8.49
N LEU A 140 -7.33 -4.80 8.52
CA LEU A 140 -7.97 -5.29 9.74
C LEU A 140 -6.94 -5.64 10.82
N PHE A 141 -5.86 -6.32 10.45
CA PHE A 141 -4.76 -6.63 11.36
C PHE A 141 -4.06 -5.36 11.85
N PHE A 142 -3.80 -4.41 10.96
CA PHE A 142 -3.17 -3.14 11.33
C PHE A 142 -4.01 -2.35 12.35
N VAL A 143 -5.30 -2.22 12.11
CA VAL A 143 -6.21 -1.47 12.99
C VAL A 143 -6.42 -2.18 14.32
N SER A 144 -6.56 -3.51 14.32
CA SER A 144 -6.91 -4.28 15.53
C SER A 144 -5.70 -4.60 16.42
N GLN A 145 -4.53 -4.80 15.84
CA GLN A 145 -3.33 -5.25 16.57
C GLN A 145 -2.21 -4.20 16.58
N VAL A 146 -1.83 -3.70 15.40
CA VAL A 146 -0.66 -2.84 15.28
C VAL A 146 -0.90 -1.46 15.89
N THR A 147 -2.05 -0.84 15.59
CA THR A 147 -2.38 0.51 16.09
C THR A 147 -2.43 0.58 17.61
N PRO A 148 -3.16 -0.31 18.34
CA PRO A 148 -3.17 -0.28 19.79
C PRO A 148 -1.80 -0.59 20.40
N HIS A 149 -1.07 -1.55 19.81
CA HIS A 149 0.27 -1.89 20.25
C HIS A 149 1.23 -0.72 20.09
N PHE A 150 1.17 -0.01 18.96
CA PHE A 150 2.00 1.17 18.72
C PHE A 150 1.74 2.27 19.74
N HIS A 151 0.50 2.62 20.00
CA HIS A 151 0.17 3.66 20.98
C HIS A 151 0.60 3.30 22.41
N LYS A 152 0.65 2.00 22.74
CA LYS A 152 1.08 1.53 24.06
C LYS A 152 2.60 1.50 24.24
N TYR A 153 3.35 1.16 23.20
CA TYR A 153 4.79 0.84 23.32
C TYR A 153 5.72 1.75 22.52
N ARG A 154 5.19 2.76 21.81
CA ARG A 154 6.05 3.73 21.11
C ARG A 154 6.97 4.47 22.08
N LEU A 155 8.21 4.67 21.69
CA LEU A 155 9.20 5.39 22.48
C LEU A 155 9.15 6.91 22.28
N ARG A 156 8.40 7.36 21.24
CA ARG A 156 8.25 8.77 20.83
C ARG A 156 6.88 9.03 20.24
#